data_a2247ee845fe0f94815fa13391b33ed1
#
_entry.id   a2247ee845fe0f94815fa13391b33ed1
#
_cell.length_a   1.000
_cell.length_b   1.000
_cell.length_c   1.000
_cell.angle_alpha   90.00
_cell.angle_beta   90.00
_cell.angle_gamma   90.00
#
_symmetry.space_group_name_H-M   'P 1'
#
loop_
_entity.id
_entity.type
_entity.pdbx_description
1 polymer ?
#
loop_
_entity_poly.entity_id
_entity_poly.type
_entity_poly.pdbx_seq_one_letter_code
_entity_poly.pdbx_strand_id
1 'polypeptide(L)'
;MNSTTKYVFVTGGVVSGLGKGIVAASLGRLLRQRGYKIAVQKLDPYMNVDPGTMNPLEHGEVFVTDDGAETDLDLGHYERFTGINLNKYSNLTSGKVFYSVIEKERRGEYLGKTVQIIPHVTDETKSFIRKNAAATGADVLITEIGGTTGDIESQHFLEAIRQFSFDVGRENCVFIHVCLVPYISGSDEYKSKPTQHSVSELRGIGISPDVIVVRSDGEVGDDIRRKIALFCNVAPDCVISDVTMDCLYETPVALHKNGLDKVVARKLKLGGRTDISEWKNFVKSVKTAKKHTEIALVGKYVHLHDAYLSVVEALKAGGYALGANVKIRWVDSEKVTYSTAKDVFAGVNGIIIPGGFGGRATEGMIETCRYARENGVPCLGICLGMQMMVIEYSRNVCKLENATSGEFDENAKHKVIDLMPEQKNIDKKGGTMRLGAYPCVLKEGTRIYSAYGETEISERHRHRYEFNNDYRQILSDSGLTLSGTSPDGKLVETVEVTSHPYYVGCQFHPEFKSRPDKAHPLFRELIRASLKK
;
A
#
# COMPACT_ATOMS: atom_id res chain seq x y z
N MET A 1 11.40 -31.01 -12.68
CA MET A 1 9.95 -31.22 -12.49
C MET A 1 9.30 -29.86 -12.53
N ASN A 2 8.47 -29.56 -13.53
CA ASN A 2 7.66 -28.33 -13.49
C ASN A 2 6.69 -28.45 -12.33
N SER A 3 6.99 -27.80 -11.22
CA SER A 3 6.10 -27.73 -10.06
C SER A 3 4.84 -26.98 -10.48
N THR A 4 3.69 -27.64 -10.39
CA THR A 4 2.41 -27.02 -10.66
C THR A 4 2.14 -25.97 -9.58
N THR A 5 1.89 -24.73 -9.94
CA THR A 5 1.55 -23.65 -8.98
C THR A 5 0.41 -24.10 -8.07
N LYS A 6 0.54 -23.87 -6.78
CA LYS A 6 -0.50 -24.09 -5.77
C LYS A 6 -1.26 -22.77 -5.53
N TYR A 7 -2.54 -22.87 -5.16
CA TYR A 7 -3.43 -21.73 -5.01
C TYR A 7 -4.04 -21.69 -3.63
N VAL A 8 -4.04 -20.52 -3.02
CA VAL A 8 -4.72 -20.26 -1.76
C VAL A 8 -5.73 -19.13 -1.99
N PHE A 9 -6.99 -19.39 -1.74
CA PHE A 9 -8.05 -18.40 -1.81
C PHE A 9 -8.47 -17.96 -0.41
N VAL A 10 -8.40 -16.67 -0.13
CA VAL A 10 -8.77 -16.09 1.16
C VAL A 10 -10.10 -15.35 0.99
N THR A 11 -11.14 -15.86 1.58
CA THR A 11 -12.48 -15.27 1.63
C THR A 11 -12.80 -14.78 3.03
N GLY A 12 -13.82 -13.98 3.21
CA GLY A 12 -14.24 -13.57 4.55
C GLY A 12 -15.73 -13.32 4.64
N GLY A 13 -16.23 -13.37 5.85
CA GLY A 13 -17.63 -13.17 6.10
C GLY A 13 -17.91 -12.50 7.44
N VAL A 14 -19.18 -12.21 7.70
CA VAL A 14 -19.76 -11.50 8.84
C VAL A 14 -19.67 -9.97 8.69
N VAL A 15 -18.46 -9.38 8.55
CA VAL A 15 -18.28 -7.93 8.37
C VAL A 15 -17.07 -7.66 7.47
N SER A 16 -17.00 -6.45 6.90
CA SER A 16 -15.81 -5.93 6.22
C SER A 16 -14.71 -5.57 7.23
N GLY A 17 -13.47 -5.38 6.76
CA GLY A 17 -12.37 -4.95 7.63
C GLY A 17 -11.85 -6.02 8.62
N LEU A 18 -12.20 -7.30 8.45
CA LEU A 18 -11.76 -8.41 9.32
C LEU A 18 -10.26 -8.73 9.26
N GLY A 19 -9.50 -8.08 8.35
CA GLY A 19 -8.09 -8.36 8.19
C GLY A 19 -7.77 -9.53 7.26
N LYS A 20 -8.64 -9.86 6.28
CA LYS A 20 -8.33 -10.83 5.22
C LYS A 20 -6.96 -10.59 4.59
N GLY A 21 -6.69 -9.32 4.22
CA GLY A 21 -5.43 -8.90 3.63
C GLY A 21 -4.23 -9.17 4.52
N ILE A 22 -4.36 -8.92 5.82
CA ILE A 22 -3.30 -9.20 6.80
C ILE A 22 -3.06 -10.70 6.97
N VAL A 23 -4.13 -11.51 6.95
CA VAL A 23 -4.01 -12.99 6.98
C VAL A 23 -3.32 -13.48 5.70
N ALA A 24 -3.71 -12.99 4.52
CA ALA A 24 -3.10 -13.33 3.24
C ALA A 24 -1.62 -12.93 3.19
N ALA A 25 -1.30 -11.69 3.59
CA ALA A 25 0.06 -11.16 3.65
C ALA A 25 0.94 -11.92 4.64
N SER A 26 0.39 -12.25 5.83
CA SER A 26 1.08 -13.03 6.85
C SER A 26 1.39 -14.44 6.38
N LEU A 27 0.42 -15.10 5.75
CA LEU A 27 0.64 -16.42 5.15
C LEU A 27 1.70 -16.35 4.05
N GLY A 28 1.66 -15.30 3.22
CA GLY A 28 2.68 -15.04 2.21
C GLY A 28 4.08 -14.95 2.80
N ARG A 29 4.25 -14.19 3.89
CA ARG A 29 5.53 -14.12 4.63
C ARG A 29 5.96 -15.51 5.12
N LEU A 30 5.06 -16.26 5.73
CA LEU A 30 5.35 -17.57 6.31
C LEU A 30 5.76 -18.60 5.24
N LEU A 31 5.06 -18.63 4.09
CA LEU A 31 5.41 -19.53 2.99
C LEU A 31 6.73 -19.13 2.30
N ARG A 32 7.00 -17.83 2.17
CA ARG A 32 8.29 -17.35 1.68
C ARG A 32 9.44 -17.79 2.60
N GLN A 33 9.28 -17.65 3.93
CA GLN A 33 10.25 -18.12 4.91
C GLN A 33 10.36 -19.65 5.00
N ARG A 34 9.42 -20.36 4.40
CA ARG A 34 9.48 -21.81 4.18
C ARG A 34 10.26 -22.18 2.92
N GLY A 35 10.67 -21.18 2.10
CA GLY A 35 11.47 -21.35 0.90
C GLY A 35 10.69 -21.36 -0.40
N TYR A 36 9.38 -21.03 -0.40
CA TYR A 36 8.56 -20.97 -1.61
C TYR A 36 8.57 -19.59 -2.25
N LYS A 37 8.59 -19.56 -3.57
CA LYS A 37 8.34 -18.36 -4.36
C LYS A 37 6.83 -18.08 -4.35
N ILE A 38 6.44 -16.96 -3.80
CA ILE A 38 5.04 -16.61 -3.62
C ILE A 38 4.64 -15.44 -4.51
N ALA A 39 3.35 -15.37 -4.86
CA ALA A 39 2.70 -14.17 -5.34
C ALA A 39 1.43 -13.93 -4.53
N VAL A 40 1.00 -12.67 -4.48
CA VAL A 40 -0.25 -12.28 -3.82
C VAL A 40 -1.10 -11.48 -4.82
N GLN A 41 -2.42 -11.68 -4.74
CA GLN A 41 -3.39 -11.03 -5.61
C GLN A 41 -4.64 -10.67 -4.83
N LYS A 42 -5.27 -9.55 -5.19
CA LYS A 42 -6.56 -9.11 -4.68
C LYS A 42 -7.59 -8.99 -5.79
N LEU A 43 -8.80 -9.50 -5.53
CA LEU A 43 -9.97 -9.33 -6.38
C LEU A 43 -10.95 -8.38 -5.67
N ASP A 44 -11.10 -7.15 -6.18
CA ASP A 44 -11.93 -6.12 -5.59
C ASP A 44 -13.30 -6.04 -6.26
N PRO A 45 -14.41 -6.10 -5.51
CA PRO A 45 -15.75 -6.22 -6.10
C PRO A 45 -16.34 -4.90 -6.62
N TYR A 46 -15.67 -3.76 -6.51
CA TYR A 46 -16.18 -2.49 -7.01
C TYR A 46 -16.06 -2.35 -8.54
N MET A 47 -16.92 -1.47 -9.11
CA MET A 47 -17.06 -1.28 -10.55
C MET A 47 -16.08 -0.30 -11.18
N ASN A 48 -15.21 0.33 -10.41
CA ASN A 48 -14.13 1.15 -10.97
C ASN A 48 -13.13 0.24 -11.72
N VAL A 49 -12.65 0.69 -12.87
CA VAL A 49 -11.66 -0.07 -13.65
C VAL A 49 -10.34 -0.19 -12.88
N ASP A 50 -9.94 0.90 -12.23
CA ASP A 50 -8.84 0.98 -11.29
C ASP A 50 -9.14 2.07 -10.24
N PRO A 51 -8.40 2.14 -9.12
CA PRO A 51 -8.62 3.13 -8.09
C PRO A 51 -8.02 4.52 -8.41
N GLY A 52 -7.38 4.71 -9.55
CA GLY A 52 -6.64 5.95 -9.88
C GLY A 52 -7.48 7.23 -9.88
N THR A 53 -8.78 7.12 -10.13
CA THR A 53 -9.73 8.24 -10.10
C THR A 53 -10.57 8.31 -8.83
N MET A 54 -10.36 7.39 -7.89
CA MET A 54 -11.11 7.35 -6.64
C MET A 54 -10.66 8.45 -5.68
N ASN A 55 -11.60 8.93 -4.86
CA ASN A 55 -11.31 9.92 -3.84
C ASN A 55 -10.57 9.28 -2.66
N PRO A 56 -9.34 9.73 -2.30
CA PRO A 56 -8.61 9.18 -1.17
C PRO A 56 -9.35 9.30 0.18
N LEU A 57 -10.29 10.24 0.32
CA LEU A 57 -11.12 10.36 1.52
C LEU A 57 -12.22 9.30 1.64
N GLU A 58 -12.47 8.51 0.59
CA GLU A 58 -13.47 7.43 0.59
C GLU A 58 -12.82 6.05 0.56
N HIS A 59 -11.71 5.89 -0.16
CA HIS A 59 -11.08 4.59 -0.41
C HIS A 59 -9.67 4.44 0.18
N GLY A 60 -9.11 5.49 0.78
CA GLY A 60 -7.73 5.48 1.22
C GLY A 60 -6.74 5.78 0.09
N GLU A 61 -5.47 5.43 0.30
CA GLU A 61 -4.42 5.68 -0.68
C GLU A 61 -4.55 4.81 -1.92
N VAL A 62 -4.10 5.35 -3.06
CA VAL A 62 -3.85 4.58 -4.29
C VAL A 62 -2.41 4.12 -4.27
N PHE A 63 -2.20 2.81 -4.17
CA PHE A 63 -0.87 2.22 -4.18
C PHE A 63 -0.42 1.95 -5.61
N VAL A 64 0.84 2.25 -5.94
CA VAL A 64 1.38 2.08 -7.30
C VAL A 64 2.47 1.02 -7.30
N THR A 65 2.38 0.07 -8.26
CA THR A 65 3.37 -0.99 -8.48
C THR A 65 4.54 -0.50 -9.35
N ASP A 66 5.63 -1.28 -9.42
CA ASP A 66 6.79 -0.93 -10.26
C ASP A 66 6.43 -0.81 -11.75
N ASP A 67 5.48 -1.61 -12.24
CA ASP A 67 5.00 -1.59 -13.63
C ASP A 67 3.86 -0.59 -13.89
N GLY A 68 3.60 0.32 -12.95
CA GLY A 68 2.71 1.45 -13.11
C GLY A 68 1.22 1.16 -12.92
N ALA A 69 0.85 0.02 -12.34
CA ALA A 69 -0.54 -0.23 -12.01
C ALA A 69 -0.94 0.59 -10.76
N GLU A 70 -2.03 1.33 -10.88
CA GLU A 70 -2.75 1.93 -9.75
C GLU A 70 -3.64 0.87 -9.10
N THR A 71 -3.51 0.68 -7.80
CA THR A 71 -4.08 -0.46 -7.08
C THR A 71 -4.63 -0.04 -5.73
N ASP A 72 -5.40 -0.93 -5.13
CA ASP A 72 -5.90 -0.79 -3.76
C ASP A 72 -4.76 -0.76 -2.72
N LEU A 73 -5.02 -0.12 -1.58
CA LEU A 73 -4.06 0.06 -0.47
C LEU A 73 -3.57 -1.27 0.15
N ASP A 74 -4.35 -2.33 0.05
CA ASP A 74 -3.99 -3.65 0.58
C ASP A 74 -2.73 -4.23 -0.10
N LEU A 75 -2.45 -3.83 -1.35
CA LEU A 75 -1.21 -4.24 -2.01
C LEU A 75 0.03 -3.72 -1.28
N GLY A 76 -0.08 -2.54 -0.67
CA GLY A 76 0.95 -2.03 0.23
C GLY A 76 1.19 -2.96 1.43
N HIS A 77 0.13 -3.48 2.05
CA HIS A 77 0.27 -4.49 3.10
C HIS A 77 0.95 -5.76 2.59
N TYR A 78 0.54 -6.27 1.42
CA TYR A 78 1.16 -7.48 0.86
C TYR A 78 2.66 -7.28 0.64
N GLU A 79 3.08 -6.16 0.04
CA GLU A 79 4.49 -5.87 -0.17
C GLU A 79 5.26 -5.71 1.14
N ARG A 80 4.69 -4.99 2.12
CA ARG A 80 5.32 -4.79 3.44
C ARG A 80 5.54 -6.08 4.21
N PHE A 81 4.56 -6.98 4.20
CA PHE A 81 4.67 -8.26 4.91
C PHE A 81 5.55 -9.25 4.17
N THR A 82 5.34 -9.42 2.87
CA THR A 82 6.02 -10.45 2.10
C THR A 82 7.43 -10.05 1.68
N GLY A 83 7.71 -8.73 1.57
CA GLY A 83 8.97 -8.20 1.05
C GLY A 83 9.21 -8.48 -0.43
N ILE A 84 8.13 -8.75 -1.21
CA ILE A 84 8.17 -8.87 -2.67
C ILE A 84 7.55 -7.62 -3.29
N ASN A 85 7.93 -7.29 -4.53
CA ASN A 85 7.24 -6.29 -5.33
C ASN A 85 6.12 -6.96 -6.13
N LEU A 86 4.95 -6.34 -6.13
CA LEU A 86 3.77 -6.78 -6.86
C LEU A 86 3.75 -6.18 -8.27
N ASN A 87 2.82 -6.64 -9.11
CA ASN A 87 2.70 -6.25 -10.50
C ASN A 87 1.23 -5.98 -10.88
N LYS A 88 0.99 -5.55 -12.12
CA LYS A 88 -0.34 -5.23 -12.65
C LYS A 88 -1.37 -6.36 -12.60
N TYR A 89 -0.93 -7.60 -12.42
CA TYR A 89 -1.82 -8.74 -12.25
C TYR A 89 -2.16 -9.01 -10.78
N SER A 90 -1.57 -8.26 -9.86
CA SER A 90 -1.82 -8.43 -8.43
C SER A 90 -3.11 -7.77 -7.95
N ASN A 91 -3.76 -6.92 -8.76
CA ASN A 91 -5.06 -6.33 -8.47
C ASN A 91 -6.02 -6.45 -9.64
N LEU A 92 -7.21 -6.97 -9.40
CA LEU A 92 -8.27 -7.12 -10.38
C LEU A 92 -9.59 -6.61 -9.79
N THR A 93 -10.20 -5.61 -10.42
CA THR A 93 -11.51 -5.08 -10.04
C THR A 93 -12.62 -5.70 -10.86
N SER A 94 -13.85 -5.72 -10.34
CA SER A 94 -15.04 -6.09 -11.13
C SER A 94 -15.14 -5.23 -12.40
N GLY A 95 -14.92 -3.92 -12.27
CA GLY A 95 -14.96 -2.99 -13.41
C GLY A 95 -13.99 -3.39 -14.52
N LYS A 96 -12.76 -3.76 -14.16
CA LYS A 96 -11.74 -4.20 -15.14
C LYS A 96 -12.13 -5.50 -15.85
N VAL A 97 -12.72 -6.46 -15.12
CA VAL A 97 -13.20 -7.72 -15.71
C VAL A 97 -14.34 -7.45 -16.68
N PHE A 98 -15.38 -6.71 -16.25
CA PHE A 98 -16.53 -6.40 -17.09
C PHE A 98 -16.13 -5.57 -18.30
N TYR A 99 -15.26 -4.57 -18.12
CA TYR A 99 -14.75 -3.77 -19.22
C TYR A 99 -14.03 -4.62 -20.26
N SER A 100 -13.15 -5.54 -19.83
CA SER A 100 -12.46 -6.48 -20.73
C SER A 100 -13.44 -7.36 -21.50
N VAL A 101 -14.46 -7.91 -20.84
CA VAL A 101 -15.47 -8.75 -21.48
C VAL A 101 -16.30 -7.95 -22.50
N ILE A 102 -16.72 -6.72 -22.17
CA ILE A 102 -17.47 -5.85 -23.07
C ILE A 102 -16.61 -5.44 -24.28
N GLU A 103 -15.34 -5.08 -24.08
CA GLU A 103 -14.43 -4.77 -25.19
C GLU A 103 -14.26 -5.96 -26.16
N LYS A 104 -14.09 -7.17 -25.63
CA LYS A 104 -13.98 -8.41 -26.45
C LYS A 104 -15.26 -8.66 -27.22
N GLU A 105 -16.42 -8.45 -26.62
CA GLU A 105 -17.73 -8.54 -27.29
C GLU A 105 -17.80 -7.54 -28.45
N ARG A 106 -17.47 -6.26 -28.20
CA ARG A 106 -17.50 -5.21 -29.23
C ARG A 106 -16.52 -5.46 -30.38
N ARG A 107 -15.41 -6.13 -30.12
CA ARG A 107 -14.45 -6.57 -31.15
C ARG A 107 -14.87 -7.87 -31.87
N GLY A 108 -16.00 -8.49 -31.48
CA GLY A 108 -16.52 -9.72 -32.09
C GLY A 108 -15.76 -11.00 -31.69
N GLU A 109 -14.95 -10.98 -30.64
CA GLU A 109 -14.14 -12.13 -30.22
C GLU A 109 -14.98 -13.33 -29.77
N TYR A 110 -16.24 -13.11 -29.40
CA TYR A 110 -17.17 -14.19 -29.01
C TYR A 110 -17.99 -14.77 -30.17
N LEU A 111 -17.72 -14.34 -31.41
CA LEU A 111 -18.28 -14.94 -32.64
C LEU A 111 -19.82 -15.00 -32.62
N GLY A 112 -20.51 -13.97 -32.12
CA GLY A 112 -21.95 -13.89 -32.05
C GLY A 112 -22.62 -14.70 -30.93
N LYS A 113 -21.86 -15.29 -30.03
CA LYS A 113 -22.42 -15.97 -28.85
C LYS A 113 -23.06 -14.98 -27.88
N THR A 114 -24.09 -15.40 -27.16
CA THR A 114 -24.64 -14.65 -26.02
C THR A 114 -23.59 -14.61 -24.90
N VAL A 115 -23.16 -13.38 -24.53
CA VAL A 115 -22.18 -13.16 -23.47
C VAL A 115 -22.88 -13.08 -22.12
N GLN A 116 -22.42 -13.87 -21.14
CA GLN A 116 -23.04 -14.02 -19.82
C GLN A 116 -21.97 -13.98 -18.71
N ILE A 117 -22.39 -13.81 -17.46
CA ILE A 117 -21.49 -13.89 -16.31
C ILE A 117 -20.73 -15.22 -16.31
N ILE A 118 -21.47 -16.34 -16.47
CA ILE A 118 -20.91 -17.67 -16.67
C ILE A 118 -21.15 -18.07 -18.13
N PRO A 119 -20.09 -18.40 -18.90
CA PRO A 119 -18.69 -18.55 -18.45
C PRO A 119 -17.82 -17.30 -18.66
N HIS A 120 -18.27 -16.24 -19.35
CA HIS A 120 -17.36 -15.22 -19.93
C HIS A 120 -16.66 -14.36 -18.88
N VAL A 121 -17.39 -13.86 -17.86
CA VAL A 121 -16.81 -13.07 -16.76
C VAL A 121 -15.97 -13.97 -15.83
N THR A 122 -16.45 -15.19 -15.55
CA THR A 122 -15.69 -16.15 -14.74
C THR A 122 -14.42 -16.61 -15.43
N ASP A 123 -14.45 -16.85 -16.74
CA ASP A 123 -13.25 -17.24 -17.52
C ASP A 123 -12.23 -16.11 -17.59
N GLU A 124 -12.67 -14.85 -17.74
CA GLU A 124 -11.77 -13.70 -17.69
C GLU A 124 -11.08 -13.59 -16.32
N THR A 125 -11.83 -13.74 -15.24
CA THR A 125 -11.29 -13.76 -13.87
C THR A 125 -10.27 -14.90 -13.69
N LYS A 126 -10.61 -16.12 -14.11
CA LYS A 126 -9.71 -17.29 -14.07
C LYS A 126 -8.45 -17.07 -14.91
N SER A 127 -8.60 -16.43 -16.08
CA SER A 127 -7.46 -16.08 -16.94
C SER A 127 -6.51 -15.12 -16.22
N PHE A 128 -7.05 -14.14 -15.48
CA PHE A 128 -6.25 -13.17 -14.75
C PHE A 128 -5.46 -13.81 -13.60
N ILE A 129 -6.07 -14.77 -12.87
CA ILE A 129 -5.37 -15.56 -11.85
C ILE A 129 -4.20 -16.34 -12.46
N ARG A 130 -4.42 -17.00 -13.62
CA ARG A 130 -3.35 -17.73 -14.32
C ARG A 130 -2.23 -16.81 -14.83
N LYS A 131 -2.58 -15.61 -15.33
CA LYS A 131 -1.61 -14.61 -15.78
C LYS A 131 -0.68 -14.16 -14.66
N ASN A 132 -1.20 -13.95 -13.43
CA ASN A 132 -0.36 -13.59 -12.30
C ASN A 132 0.59 -14.73 -11.91
N ALA A 133 0.10 -15.96 -11.83
CA ALA A 133 0.93 -17.13 -11.55
C ALA A 133 2.04 -17.29 -12.60
N ALA A 134 1.72 -17.14 -13.88
CA ALA A 134 2.67 -17.26 -14.99
C ALA A 134 3.70 -16.12 -14.99
N ALA A 135 3.27 -14.86 -14.83
CA ALA A 135 4.15 -13.70 -14.84
C ALA A 135 5.15 -13.70 -13.68
N THR A 136 4.73 -14.22 -12.54
CA THR A 136 5.58 -14.30 -11.34
C THR A 136 6.38 -15.59 -11.27
N GLY A 137 5.95 -16.66 -11.94
CA GLY A 137 6.51 -18.01 -11.78
C GLY A 137 6.43 -18.49 -10.32
N ALA A 138 5.35 -18.14 -9.62
CA ALA A 138 5.18 -18.46 -8.22
C ALA A 138 4.88 -19.95 -7.99
N ASP A 139 5.48 -20.53 -6.94
CA ASP A 139 5.13 -21.86 -6.45
C ASP A 139 3.74 -21.84 -5.76
N VAL A 140 3.43 -20.73 -5.09
CA VAL A 140 2.13 -20.51 -4.42
C VAL A 140 1.61 -19.12 -4.74
N LEU A 141 0.38 -19.05 -5.29
CA LEU A 141 -0.38 -17.81 -5.48
C LEU A 141 -1.46 -17.72 -4.40
N ILE A 142 -1.44 -16.63 -3.63
CA ILE A 142 -2.46 -16.31 -2.62
C ILE A 142 -3.36 -15.25 -3.20
N THR A 143 -4.65 -15.56 -3.34
CA THR A 143 -5.66 -14.62 -3.88
C THR A 143 -6.68 -14.28 -2.79
N GLU A 144 -6.75 -13.02 -2.41
CA GLU A 144 -7.77 -12.49 -1.52
C GLU A 144 -9.00 -12.08 -2.32
N ILE A 145 -10.19 -12.46 -1.82
CA ILE A 145 -11.47 -12.03 -2.38
C ILE A 145 -12.00 -10.88 -1.52
N GLY A 146 -12.10 -9.70 -2.13
CA GLY A 146 -12.67 -8.50 -1.52
C GLY A 146 -14.17 -8.66 -1.24
N GLY A 147 -14.70 -7.81 -0.38
CA GLY A 147 -16.09 -7.87 0.08
C GLY A 147 -16.34 -8.95 1.12
N THR A 148 -17.61 -9.17 1.41
CA THR A 148 -18.09 -10.15 2.39
C THR A 148 -18.82 -11.28 1.65
N THR A 149 -18.66 -12.52 2.10
CA THR A 149 -19.41 -13.65 1.54
C THR A 149 -20.90 -13.38 1.72
N GLY A 150 -21.66 -13.47 0.62
CA GLY A 150 -23.08 -13.10 0.57
C GLY A 150 -23.33 -11.78 -0.16
N ASP A 151 -22.34 -10.90 -0.26
CA ASP A 151 -22.47 -9.65 -1.03
C ASP A 151 -22.61 -9.96 -2.53
N ILE A 152 -23.59 -9.33 -3.18
CA ILE A 152 -23.89 -9.56 -4.60
C ILE A 152 -22.69 -9.18 -5.49
N GLU A 153 -21.95 -8.17 -5.10
CA GLU A 153 -20.81 -7.64 -5.86
C GLU A 153 -19.67 -8.66 -6.00
N SER A 154 -19.47 -9.53 -4.99
CA SER A 154 -18.39 -10.53 -4.98
C SER A 154 -18.77 -11.89 -5.57
N GLN A 155 -20.04 -12.12 -5.88
CA GLN A 155 -20.54 -13.45 -6.29
C GLN A 155 -19.84 -14.02 -7.53
N HIS A 156 -19.59 -13.20 -8.54
CA HIS A 156 -18.90 -13.65 -9.76
C HIS A 156 -17.45 -14.05 -9.51
N PHE A 157 -16.76 -13.43 -8.54
CA PHE A 157 -15.42 -13.85 -8.10
C PHE A 157 -15.46 -15.16 -7.34
N LEU A 158 -16.42 -15.33 -6.43
CA LEU A 158 -16.61 -16.57 -5.69
C LEU A 158 -16.91 -17.74 -6.64
N GLU A 159 -17.78 -17.52 -7.64
CA GLU A 159 -18.07 -18.50 -8.67
C GLU A 159 -16.82 -18.81 -9.52
N ALA A 160 -16.03 -17.78 -9.89
CA ALA A 160 -14.81 -17.98 -10.65
C ALA A 160 -13.78 -18.85 -9.91
N ILE A 161 -13.54 -18.60 -8.61
CA ILE A 161 -12.58 -19.39 -7.83
C ILE A 161 -13.08 -20.81 -7.54
N ARG A 162 -14.42 -20.99 -7.41
CA ARG A 162 -15.03 -22.31 -7.31
C ARG A 162 -14.72 -23.13 -8.56
N GLN A 163 -15.00 -22.57 -9.76
CA GLN A 163 -14.70 -23.23 -11.04
C GLN A 163 -13.19 -23.46 -11.19
N PHE A 164 -12.38 -22.46 -10.85
CA PHE A 164 -10.91 -22.54 -10.95
C PHE A 164 -10.35 -23.74 -10.18
N SER A 165 -10.91 -24.04 -9.01
CA SER A 165 -10.45 -25.17 -8.20
C SER A 165 -10.66 -26.53 -8.88
N PHE A 166 -11.69 -26.66 -9.75
CA PHE A 166 -11.89 -27.83 -10.58
C PHE A 166 -10.92 -27.85 -11.77
N ASP A 167 -10.69 -26.68 -12.39
CA ASP A 167 -9.81 -26.55 -13.56
C ASP A 167 -8.37 -27.00 -13.23
N VAL A 168 -7.85 -26.67 -12.05
CA VAL A 168 -6.45 -26.94 -11.66
C VAL A 168 -6.29 -28.19 -10.77
N GLY A 169 -7.40 -28.80 -10.37
CA GLY A 169 -7.46 -29.90 -9.41
C GLY A 169 -7.57 -29.42 -7.97
N ARG A 170 -8.56 -29.94 -7.24
CA ARG A 170 -8.90 -29.52 -5.87
C ARG A 170 -7.73 -29.66 -4.89
N GLU A 171 -6.85 -30.63 -5.12
CA GLU A 171 -5.65 -30.91 -4.33
C GLU A 171 -4.55 -29.82 -4.50
N ASN A 172 -4.70 -28.93 -5.49
CA ASN A 172 -3.81 -27.80 -5.71
C ASN A 172 -4.34 -26.50 -5.13
N CYS A 173 -5.52 -26.54 -4.48
CA CYS A 173 -6.21 -25.38 -3.91
C CYS A 173 -6.46 -25.54 -2.41
N VAL A 174 -6.35 -24.42 -1.67
CA VAL A 174 -6.80 -24.30 -0.29
C VAL A 174 -7.71 -23.08 -0.17
N PHE A 175 -8.88 -23.26 0.44
CA PHE A 175 -9.79 -22.17 0.77
C PHE A 175 -9.67 -21.83 2.27
N ILE A 176 -9.27 -20.60 2.55
CA ILE A 176 -9.21 -20.02 3.89
C ILE A 176 -10.39 -19.07 4.03
N HIS A 177 -11.17 -19.23 5.11
CA HIS A 177 -12.29 -18.34 5.40
C HIS A 177 -12.05 -17.61 6.71
N VAL A 178 -11.96 -16.26 6.63
CA VAL A 178 -11.74 -15.39 7.79
C VAL A 178 -13.08 -14.95 8.34
N CYS A 179 -13.36 -15.22 9.60
CA CYS A 179 -14.62 -14.92 10.26
C CYS A 179 -14.43 -14.24 11.61
N LEU A 180 -15.41 -13.45 12.00
CA LEU A 180 -15.47 -12.84 13.32
C LEU A 180 -16.08 -13.80 14.36
N VAL A 181 -15.42 -13.89 15.50
CA VAL A 181 -15.98 -14.50 16.73
C VAL A 181 -16.13 -13.37 17.75
N PRO A 182 -17.29 -12.71 17.79
CA PRO A 182 -17.51 -11.56 18.67
C PRO A 182 -17.63 -12.01 20.13
N TYR A 183 -17.08 -11.19 21.02
CA TYR A 183 -17.33 -11.24 22.46
C TYR A 183 -18.57 -10.44 22.79
N ILE A 184 -19.50 -11.04 23.55
CA ILE A 184 -20.72 -10.38 24.00
C ILE A 184 -20.60 -10.10 25.50
N SER A 185 -20.33 -8.86 25.83
CA SER A 185 -20.14 -8.41 27.22
C SER A 185 -21.31 -8.73 28.14
N GLY A 186 -22.55 -8.68 27.64
CA GLY A 186 -23.75 -9.00 28.43
C GLY A 186 -23.89 -10.45 28.84
N SER A 187 -23.26 -11.39 28.12
CA SER A 187 -23.25 -12.83 28.46
C SER A 187 -21.85 -13.35 28.82
N ASP A 188 -20.86 -12.47 28.83
CA ASP A 188 -19.46 -12.78 29.17
C ASP A 188 -18.87 -13.96 28.37
N GLU A 189 -19.18 -14.03 27.08
CA GLU A 189 -18.76 -15.16 26.24
C GLU A 189 -18.53 -14.81 24.77
N TYR A 190 -17.69 -15.60 24.11
CA TYR A 190 -17.50 -15.57 22.66
C TYR A 190 -18.61 -16.34 21.94
N LYS A 191 -19.12 -15.79 20.84
CA LYS A 191 -20.23 -16.39 20.07
C LYS A 191 -19.75 -16.95 18.73
N SER A 192 -19.87 -18.28 18.56
CA SER A 192 -19.50 -18.97 17.32
C SER A 192 -20.57 -18.93 16.22
N LYS A 193 -21.79 -18.49 16.51
CA LYS A 193 -22.89 -18.46 15.53
C LYS A 193 -22.61 -17.63 14.28
N PRO A 194 -22.06 -16.39 14.34
CA PRO A 194 -21.76 -15.62 13.15
C PRO A 194 -20.81 -16.36 12.18
N THR A 195 -19.77 -17.01 12.72
CA THR A 195 -18.85 -17.86 11.95
C THR A 195 -19.57 -19.03 11.27
N GLN A 196 -20.45 -19.72 12.00
CA GLN A 196 -21.22 -20.86 11.45
C GLN A 196 -22.13 -20.43 10.30
N HIS A 197 -22.80 -19.28 10.42
CA HIS A 197 -23.66 -18.72 9.36
C HIS A 197 -22.83 -18.35 8.13
N SER A 198 -21.72 -17.63 8.31
CA SER A 198 -20.85 -17.24 7.21
C SER A 198 -20.28 -18.44 6.43
N VAL A 199 -19.86 -19.49 7.13
CA VAL A 199 -19.42 -20.73 6.48
C VAL A 199 -20.57 -21.45 5.78
N SER A 200 -21.79 -21.43 6.34
CA SER A 200 -22.97 -22.00 5.69
C SER A 200 -23.29 -21.30 4.38
N GLU A 201 -23.18 -19.99 4.36
CA GLU A 201 -23.39 -19.15 3.16
C GLU A 201 -22.35 -19.45 2.09
N LEU A 202 -21.05 -19.50 2.45
CA LEU A 202 -19.97 -19.88 1.52
C LEU A 202 -20.21 -21.28 0.92
N ARG A 203 -20.69 -22.22 1.73
CA ARG A 203 -21.07 -23.56 1.24
C ARG A 203 -22.26 -23.54 0.30
N GLY A 204 -23.22 -22.63 0.52
CA GLY A 204 -24.35 -22.42 -0.38
C GLY A 204 -23.90 -22.03 -1.79
N ILE A 205 -22.76 -21.38 -1.91
CA ILE A 205 -22.12 -21.04 -3.20
C ILE A 205 -21.31 -22.23 -3.77
N GLY A 206 -21.16 -23.32 -3.02
CA GLY A 206 -20.42 -24.52 -3.43
C GLY A 206 -18.93 -24.51 -3.03
N ILE A 207 -18.50 -23.63 -2.12
CA ILE A 207 -17.14 -23.58 -1.60
C ILE A 207 -17.13 -24.08 -0.16
N SER A 208 -16.43 -25.17 0.12
CA SER A 208 -16.15 -25.63 1.47
C SER A 208 -14.77 -25.15 1.92
N PRO A 209 -14.67 -24.38 3.01
CA PRO A 209 -13.37 -23.92 3.50
C PRO A 209 -12.54 -25.10 4.02
N ASP A 210 -11.23 -25.03 3.79
CA ASP A 210 -10.24 -25.97 4.31
C ASP A 210 -9.71 -25.53 5.67
N VAL A 211 -9.65 -24.21 5.88
CA VAL A 211 -9.15 -23.55 7.07
C VAL A 211 -10.09 -22.41 7.43
N ILE A 212 -10.38 -22.26 8.70
CA ILE A 212 -11.14 -21.14 9.24
C ILE A 212 -10.20 -20.33 10.13
N VAL A 213 -10.04 -19.05 9.82
CA VAL A 213 -9.32 -18.11 10.69
C VAL A 213 -10.35 -17.32 11.48
N VAL A 214 -10.32 -17.46 12.80
CA VAL A 214 -11.25 -16.79 13.70
C VAL A 214 -10.63 -15.53 14.27
N ARG A 215 -11.15 -14.41 13.84
CA ARG A 215 -10.77 -13.08 14.31
C ARG A 215 -11.53 -12.75 15.58
N SER A 216 -10.81 -12.26 16.60
CA SER A 216 -11.39 -11.90 17.91
C SER A 216 -10.53 -10.86 18.62
N ASP A 217 -11.10 -10.14 19.60
CA ASP A 217 -10.38 -9.17 20.42
C ASP A 217 -9.49 -9.82 21.49
N GLY A 218 -9.81 -11.06 21.87
CA GLY A 218 -9.04 -11.83 22.84
C GLY A 218 -9.00 -13.32 22.47
N GLU A 219 -8.34 -14.13 23.28
CA GLU A 219 -8.18 -15.56 23.00
C GLU A 219 -9.51 -16.31 23.05
N VAL A 220 -9.81 -17.04 22.00
CA VAL A 220 -10.99 -17.92 21.90
C VAL A 220 -10.63 -19.28 22.46
N GLY A 221 -11.39 -19.74 23.47
CA GLY A 221 -11.18 -21.02 24.12
C GLY A 221 -11.31 -22.24 23.19
N ASP A 222 -10.70 -23.36 23.59
CA ASP A 222 -10.67 -24.59 22.81
C ASP A 222 -12.05 -25.18 22.56
N ASP A 223 -12.99 -25.00 23.49
CA ASP A 223 -14.39 -25.42 23.40
C ASP A 223 -15.10 -24.71 22.22
N ILE A 224 -14.94 -23.42 22.08
CA ILE A 224 -15.48 -22.62 20.95
C ILE A 224 -14.83 -23.04 19.63
N ARG A 225 -13.52 -23.25 19.62
CA ARG A 225 -12.80 -23.71 18.41
C ARG A 225 -13.25 -25.07 17.96
N ARG A 226 -13.42 -26.03 18.90
CA ARG A 226 -13.97 -27.37 18.61
C ARG A 226 -15.42 -27.30 18.12
N LYS A 227 -16.23 -26.42 18.71
CA LYS A 227 -17.61 -26.18 18.26
C LYS A 227 -17.63 -25.64 16.83
N ILE A 228 -16.78 -24.66 16.48
CA ILE A 228 -16.65 -24.17 15.11
C ILE A 228 -16.22 -25.31 14.17
N ALA A 229 -15.19 -26.05 14.53
CA ALA A 229 -14.72 -27.20 13.74
C ALA A 229 -15.84 -28.19 13.41
N LEU A 230 -16.61 -28.57 14.41
CA LEU A 230 -17.74 -29.50 14.26
C LEU A 230 -18.82 -28.97 13.32
N PHE A 231 -19.31 -27.74 13.57
CA PHE A 231 -20.41 -27.15 12.78
C PHE A 231 -20.00 -26.77 11.37
N CYS A 232 -18.73 -26.41 11.21
CA CYS A 232 -18.17 -26.02 9.92
C CYS A 232 -17.51 -27.18 9.15
N ASN A 233 -17.53 -28.40 9.71
CA ASN A 233 -16.99 -29.60 9.08
C ASN A 233 -15.53 -29.47 8.64
N VAL A 234 -14.69 -28.92 9.51
CA VAL A 234 -13.24 -28.88 9.37
C VAL A 234 -12.55 -29.59 10.52
N ALA A 235 -11.31 -30.02 10.32
CA ALA A 235 -10.57 -30.63 11.44
C ALA A 235 -10.28 -29.54 12.52
N PRO A 236 -10.24 -29.92 13.82
CA PRO A 236 -10.02 -28.95 14.90
C PRO A 236 -8.75 -28.09 14.75
N ASP A 237 -7.67 -28.67 14.19
CA ASP A 237 -6.42 -27.98 13.91
C ASP A 237 -6.48 -27.04 12.68
N CYS A 238 -7.59 -27.06 11.95
CA CYS A 238 -7.87 -26.14 10.85
C CYS A 238 -8.65 -24.88 11.30
N VAL A 239 -8.97 -24.75 12.58
CA VAL A 239 -9.55 -23.53 13.17
C VAL A 239 -8.43 -22.75 13.85
N ILE A 240 -7.99 -21.69 13.21
CA ILE A 240 -6.82 -20.89 13.58
C ILE A 240 -7.29 -19.60 14.28
N SER A 241 -6.82 -19.34 15.48
CA SER A 241 -7.09 -18.09 16.18
C SER A 241 -6.22 -16.96 15.63
N ASP A 242 -6.83 -15.80 15.41
CA ASP A 242 -6.20 -14.54 15.03
C ASP A 242 -6.71 -13.41 15.95
N VAL A 243 -5.94 -13.12 16.99
CA VAL A 243 -6.28 -12.10 18.00
C VAL A 243 -5.75 -10.73 17.57
N THR A 244 -6.48 -9.68 17.91
CA THR A 244 -6.03 -8.30 17.68
C THR A 244 -4.71 -8.04 18.40
N MET A 245 -3.71 -7.54 17.66
CA MET A 245 -2.37 -7.24 18.17
C MET A 245 -2.10 -5.75 18.18
N ASP A 246 -1.37 -5.25 19.19
CA ASP A 246 -0.93 -3.84 19.26
C ASP A 246 0.08 -3.51 18.14
N CYS A 247 0.90 -4.48 17.78
CA CYS A 247 1.82 -4.38 16.64
C CYS A 247 1.34 -5.29 15.51
N LEU A 248 0.91 -4.68 14.40
CA LEU A 248 0.39 -5.40 13.25
C LEU A 248 1.38 -6.45 12.71
N TYR A 249 2.68 -6.17 12.77
CA TYR A 249 3.73 -7.07 12.33
C TYR A 249 3.97 -8.29 13.24
N GLU A 250 3.29 -8.38 14.37
CA GLU A 250 3.26 -9.57 15.23
C GLU A 250 2.34 -10.67 14.68
N THR A 251 1.37 -10.32 13.83
CA THR A 251 0.38 -11.25 13.27
C THR A 251 1.01 -12.49 12.60
N PRO A 252 2.06 -12.40 11.76
CA PRO A 252 2.71 -13.61 11.21
C PRO A 252 3.26 -14.54 12.30
N VAL A 253 3.77 -13.97 13.39
CA VAL A 253 4.31 -14.77 14.52
C VAL A 253 3.19 -15.52 15.24
N ALA A 254 2.07 -14.83 15.48
CA ALA A 254 0.89 -15.42 16.13
C ALA A 254 0.26 -16.51 15.26
N LEU A 255 0.05 -16.26 13.98
CA LEU A 255 -0.51 -17.22 13.03
C LEU A 255 0.40 -18.44 12.83
N HIS A 256 1.72 -18.26 12.83
CA HIS A 256 2.68 -19.37 12.83
C HIS A 256 2.58 -20.22 14.11
N LYS A 257 2.52 -19.57 15.28
CA LYS A 257 2.32 -20.25 16.58
C LYS A 257 1.04 -21.08 16.56
N ASN A 258 -0.04 -20.52 16.02
CA ASN A 258 -1.35 -21.16 15.92
C ASN A 258 -1.43 -22.18 14.77
N GLY A 259 -0.39 -22.35 13.96
CA GLY A 259 -0.24 -23.44 12.99
C GLY A 259 -0.77 -23.18 11.59
N LEU A 260 -1.13 -21.94 11.21
CA LEU A 260 -1.70 -21.63 9.88
C LEU A 260 -0.83 -22.15 8.73
N ASP A 261 0.45 -21.83 8.73
CA ASP A 261 1.39 -22.26 7.68
C ASP A 261 1.59 -23.78 7.64
N LYS A 262 1.55 -24.44 8.80
CA LYS A 262 1.67 -25.90 8.89
C LYS A 262 0.48 -26.60 8.27
N VAL A 263 -0.74 -26.11 8.58
CA VAL A 263 -1.98 -26.66 8.04
C VAL A 263 -2.07 -26.45 6.53
N VAL A 264 -1.78 -25.22 6.05
CA VAL A 264 -1.76 -24.91 4.61
C VAL A 264 -0.73 -25.77 3.88
N ALA A 265 0.50 -25.86 4.42
CA ALA A 265 1.56 -26.67 3.82
C ALA A 265 1.17 -28.15 3.75
N ARG A 266 0.56 -28.72 4.80
CA ARG A 266 0.06 -30.08 4.81
C ARG A 266 -0.98 -30.32 3.72
N LYS A 267 -1.97 -29.41 3.60
CA LYS A 267 -3.04 -29.52 2.60
C LYS A 267 -2.55 -29.41 1.16
N LEU A 268 -1.59 -28.53 0.90
CA LEU A 268 -0.98 -28.37 -0.43
C LEU A 268 0.20 -29.33 -0.69
N LYS A 269 0.54 -30.21 0.27
CA LYS A 269 1.67 -31.15 0.21
C LYS A 269 3.01 -30.41 -0.01
N LEU A 270 3.19 -29.27 0.64
CA LEU A 270 4.42 -28.46 0.60
C LEU A 270 5.42 -28.99 1.63
N GLY A 271 6.66 -29.17 1.21
CA GLY A 271 7.75 -29.59 2.09
C GLY A 271 8.37 -28.46 2.93
N GLY A 272 9.53 -28.73 3.53
CA GLY A 272 10.32 -27.75 4.26
C GLY A 272 9.77 -27.37 5.64
N ARG A 273 10.46 -26.45 6.30
CA ARG A 273 10.05 -25.87 7.59
C ARG A 273 10.12 -24.34 7.50
N THR A 274 9.19 -23.67 8.14
CA THR A 274 9.18 -22.22 8.23
C THR A 274 10.18 -21.76 9.28
N ASP A 275 11.18 -20.95 8.87
CA ASP A 275 12.05 -20.23 9.81
C ASP A 275 11.58 -18.77 9.91
N ILE A 276 11.02 -18.43 11.06
CA ILE A 276 10.51 -17.09 11.34
C ILE A 276 11.43 -16.30 12.31
N SER A 277 12.65 -16.75 12.51
CA SER A 277 13.57 -16.19 13.51
C SER A 277 13.91 -14.73 13.27
N GLU A 278 14.22 -14.35 12.02
CA GLU A 278 14.50 -12.96 11.64
C GLU A 278 13.30 -12.05 11.91
N TRP A 279 12.10 -12.48 11.52
CA TRP A 279 10.88 -11.70 11.73
C TRP A 279 10.54 -11.56 13.22
N LYS A 280 10.74 -12.60 14.03
CA LYS A 280 10.59 -12.52 15.49
C LYS A 280 11.55 -11.53 16.12
N ASN A 281 12.81 -11.52 15.67
CA ASN A 281 13.81 -10.56 16.14
C ASN A 281 13.43 -9.13 15.75
N PHE A 282 12.94 -8.92 14.53
CA PHE A 282 12.42 -7.64 14.10
C PHE A 282 11.24 -7.19 15.00
N VAL A 283 10.22 -8.01 15.19
CA VAL A 283 9.07 -7.69 16.08
C VAL A 283 9.53 -7.37 17.50
N LYS A 284 10.48 -8.13 18.02
CA LYS A 284 11.07 -7.86 19.34
C LYS A 284 11.75 -6.49 19.39
N SER A 285 12.51 -6.11 18.37
CA SER A 285 13.17 -4.80 18.30
C SER A 285 12.16 -3.65 18.25
N VAL A 286 11.07 -3.81 17.53
CA VAL A 286 9.95 -2.85 17.49
C VAL A 286 9.35 -2.64 18.89
N LYS A 287 9.03 -3.73 19.60
CA LYS A 287 8.40 -3.68 20.94
C LYS A 287 9.33 -3.14 22.04
N THR A 288 10.63 -3.19 21.83
CA THR A 288 11.63 -2.74 22.81
C THR A 288 12.25 -1.38 22.48
N ALA A 289 11.75 -0.69 21.47
CA ALA A 289 12.20 0.65 21.07
C ALA A 289 12.02 1.65 22.23
N LYS A 290 13.09 2.40 22.57
CA LYS A 290 13.10 3.32 23.71
C LYS A 290 13.11 4.80 23.33
N LYS A 291 13.59 5.12 22.13
CA LYS A 291 13.61 6.49 21.63
C LYS A 291 12.21 6.92 21.19
N HIS A 292 11.94 8.21 21.25
CA HIS A 292 10.67 8.78 20.82
C HIS A 292 10.91 10.00 19.94
N THR A 293 10.08 10.17 18.91
CA THR A 293 10.07 11.37 18.09
C THR A 293 8.65 11.66 17.63
N GLU A 294 8.28 12.93 17.47
CA GLU A 294 6.99 13.35 16.97
C GLU A 294 7.15 14.00 15.60
N ILE A 295 6.48 13.45 14.59
CA ILE A 295 6.51 13.93 13.20
C ILE A 295 5.14 14.50 12.86
N ALA A 296 5.09 15.77 12.42
CA ALA A 296 3.89 16.34 11.85
C ALA A 296 3.71 15.86 10.40
N LEU A 297 2.60 15.19 10.12
CA LEU A 297 2.13 14.88 8.79
C LEU A 297 1.13 15.96 8.37
N VAL A 298 1.56 16.83 7.43
CA VAL A 298 0.81 18.00 7.00
C VAL A 298 0.20 17.74 5.63
N GLY A 299 -1.09 17.48 5.57
CA GLY A 299 -1.74 17.04 4.34
C GLY A 299 -3.18 17.53 4.17
N LYS A 300 -3.72 17.21 3.00
CA LYS A 300 -5.11 17.55 2.59
C LYS A 300 -6.14 16.53 3.04
N TYR A 301 -5.72 15.27 3.27
CA TYR A 301 -6.60 14.11 3.47
C TYR A 301 -6.53 13.55 4.89
N VAL A 302 -6.15 14.37 5.86
CA VAL A 302 -5.87 13.95 7.24
C VAL A 302 -7.10 13.45 8.02
N HIS A 303 -8.31 13.65 7.50
CA HIS A 303 -9.55 13.15 8.10
C HIS A 303 -9.75 11.64 7.89
N LEU A 304 -9.13 11.06 6.87
CA LEU A 304 -9.06 9.62 6.66
C LEU A 304 -7.59 9.19 6.69
N HIS A 305 -7.17 8.51 7.76
CA HIS A 305 -5.77 8.12 7.97
C HIS A 305 -5.25 7.17 6.88
N ASP A 306 -6.14 6.34 6.33
CA ASP A 306 -5.81 5.40 5.26
C ASP A 306 -5.38 6.08 3.96
N ALA A 307 -5.70 7.37 3.77
CA ALA A 307 -5.23 8.16 2.64
C ALA A 307 -3.69 8.35 2.61
N TYR A 308 -3.03 8.16 3.76
CA TYR A 308 -1.58 8.28 3.93
C TYR A 308 -0.96 7.04 4.59
N LEU A 309 -1.60 5.88 4.43
CA LEU A 309 -1.19 4.64 5.12
C LEU A 309 0.28 4.30 4.86
N SER A 310 0.72 4.29 3.60
CA SER A 310 2.12 3.96 3.26
C SER A 310 3.11 5.00 3.80
N VAL A 311 2.74 6.27 3.85
CA VAL A 311 3.57 7.33 4.48
C VAL A 311 3.75 7.07 5.97
N VAL A 312 2.66 6.76 6.67
CA VAL A 312 2.69 6.44 8.11
C VAL A 312 3.53 5.18 8.38
N GLU A 313 3.32 4.13 7.59
CA GLU A 313 4.09 2.89 7.74
C GLU A 313 5.58 3.08 7.40
N ALA A 314 5.90 3.94 6.42
CA ALA A 314 7.29 4.28 6.09
C ALA A 314 7.97 5.10 7.21
N LEU A 315 7.25 6.04 7.85
CA LEU A 315 7.74 6.77 9.03
C LEU A 315 8.00 5.83 10.20
N LYS A 316 7.07 4.91 10.49
CA LYS A 316 7.25 3.88 11.52
C LYS A 316 8.44 2.98 11.21
N ALA A 317 8.59 2.53 9.95
CA ALA A 317 9.74 1.72 9.51
C ALA A 317 11.06 2.45 9.73
N GLY A 318 11.13 3.76 9.40
CA GLY A 318 12.29 4.61 9.72
C GLY A 318 12.60 4.64 11.22
N GLY A 319 11.55 4.69 12.06
CA GLY A 319 11.66 4.58 13.51
C GLY A 319 12.20 3.22 13.94
N TYR A 320 11.65 2.13 13.43
CA TYR A 320 12.09 0.76 13.75
C TYR A 320 13.57 0.55 13.46
N ALA A 321 14.04 1.04 12.30
CA ALA A 321 15.45 0.96 11.92
C ALA A 321 16.40 1.70 12.88
N LEU A 322 15.88 2.67 13.67
CA LEU A 322 16.66 3.49 14.60
C LEU A 322 16.35 3.21 16.08
N GLY A 323 15.50 2.21 16.36
CA GLY A 323 15.04 1.87 17.71
C GLY A 323 14.19 2.99 18.33
N ALA A 324 13.35 3.63 17.53
CA ALA A 324 12.49 4.75 17.91
C ALA A 324 11.02 4.49 17.65
N ASN A 325 10.17 4.93 18.57
CA ASN A 325 8.72 5.04 18.40
C ASN A 325 8.40 6.39 17.76
N VAL A 326 7.70 6.38 16.65
CA VAL A 326 7.30 7.57 15.91
C VAL A 326 5.83 7.87 16.20
N LYS A 327 5.59 9.01 16.83
CA LYS A 327 4.25 9.55 17.02
C LYS A 327 3.92 10.45 15.83
N ILE A 328 2.76 10.25 15.22
CA ILE A 328 2.28 11.08 14.11
C ILE A 328 1.33 12.14 14.64
N ARG A 329 1.67 13.42 14.38
CA ARG A 329 0.75 14.55 14.57
C ARG A 329 0.09 14.86 13.24
N TRP A 330 -1.19 14.57 13.14
CA TRP A 330 -2.00 14.88 11.97
C TRP A 330 -2.32 16.37 11.92
N VAL A 331 -1.92 17.02 10.85
CA VAL A 331 -2.12 18.47 10.66
C VAL A 331 -2.84 18.70 9.33
N ASP A 332 -4.05 19.26 9.45
CA ASP A 332 -4.78 19.76 8.28
C ASP A 332 -4.07 21.02 7.76
N SER A 333 -3.58 20.94 6.53
CA SER A 333 -2.82 22.06 5.94
C SER A 333 -3.66 23.32 5.77
N GLU A 334 -4.99 23.25 5.68
CA GLU A 334 -5.87 24.44 5.64
C GLU A 334 -5.77 25.29 6.90
N LYS A 335 -5.35 24.72 8.03
CA LYS A 335 -5.21 25.41 9.33
C LYS A 335 -3.84 26.07 9.51
N VAL A 336 -2.90 25.83 8.59
CA VAL A 336 -1.55 26.37 8.68
C VAL A 336 -1.46 27.70 7.92
N THR A 337 -1.13 28.74 8.67
CA THR A 337 -0.87 30.09 8.15
C THR A 337 0.43 30.59 8.75
N TYR A 338 0.97 31.70 8.23
CA TYR A 338 2.15 32.34 8.79
C TYR A 338 2.03 32.61 10.31
N SER A 339 0.85 33.07 10.75
CA SER A 339 0.60 33.41 12.15
C SER A 339 0.39 32.18 13.04
N THR A 340 -0.15 31.06 12.51
CA THR A 340 -0.46 29.85 13.31
C THR A 340 0.66 28.82 13.30
N ALA A 341 1.58 28.85 12.35
CA ALA A 341 2.59 27.81 12.14
C ALA A 341 3.43 27.53 13.39
N LYS A 342 3.83 28.57 14.13
CA LYS A 342 4.62 28.43 15.37
C LYS A 342 3.88 27.61 16.42
N ASP A 343 2.60 27.82 16.60
CA ASP A 343 1.79 27.11 17.59
C ASP A 343 1.46 25.69 17.13
N VAL A 344 1.11 25.52 15.84
CA VAL A 344 0.80 24.23 15.23
C VAL A 344 1.97 23.26 15.33
N PHE A 345 3.19 23.76 15.12
CA PHE A 345 4.42 22.94 15.11
C PHE A 345 5.20 22.99 16.43
N ALA A 346 4.64 23.57 17.49
CA ALA A 346 5.28 23.58 18.80
C ALA A 346 5.59 22.15 19.28
N GLY A 347 6.85 21.87 19.62
CA GLY A 347 7.31 20.56 20.11
C GLY A 347 7.45 19.45 19.04
N VAL A 348 7.20 19.73 17.77
CA VAL A 348 7.41 18.80 16.65
C VAL A 348 8.91 18.66 16.37
N ASN A 349 9.36 17.42 16.16
CA ASN A 349 10.77 17.12 15.87
C ASN A 349 11.08 17.09 14.37
N GLY A 350 10.09 16.79 13.54
CA GLY A 350 10.20 16.75 12.10
C GLY A 350 8.85 16.91 11.41
N ILE A 351 8.87 17.20 10.14
CA ILE A 351 7.68 17.45 9.30
C ILE A 351 7.76 16.59 8.05
N ILE A 352 6.61 16.05 7.63
CA ILE A 352 6.44 15.43 6.32
C ILE A 352 5.24 16.05 5.60
N ILE A 353 5.44 16.38 4.32
CA ILE A 353 4.40 16.91 3.44
C ILE A 353 4.18 15.88 2.34
N PRO A 354 3.12 15.08 2.39
CA PRO A 354 2.87 13.99 1.45
C PRO A 354 2.35 14.48 0.10
N GLY A 355 2.18 13.54 -0.82
CA GLY A 355 1.55 13.75 -2.11
C GLY A 355 0.08 14.15 -2.04
N GLY A 356 -0.46 14.63 -3.15
CA GLY A 356 -1.85 15.04 -3.32
C GLY A 356 -2.08 15.70 -4.68
N PHE A 357 -3.34 16.03 -4.99
CA PHE A 357 -3.75 16.67 -6.24
C PHE A 357 -4.60 17.91 -6.01
N GLY A 358 -4.56 18.85 -6.98
CA GLY A 358 -5.35 20.07 -7.00
C GLY A 358 -4.88 21.15 -6.03
N GLY A 359 -5.39 22.38 -6.22
CA GLY A 359 -4.94 23.58 -5.52
C GLY A 359 -5.46 23.77 -4.08
N ARG A 360 -6.42 22.95 -3.61
CA ARG A 360 -6.97 23.08 -2.25
C ARG A 360 -5.87 22.88 -1.20
N ALA A 361 -5.84 23.71 -0.18
CA ALA A 361 -4.96 23.60 0.99
C ALA A 361 -3.44 23.72 0.70
N THR A 362 -3.03 24.14 -0.51
CA THR A 362 -1.61 24.23 -0.90
C THR A 362 -0.87 25.39 -0.23
N GLU A 363 -1.54 26.51 0.04
CA GLU A 363 -0.90 27.64 0.73
C GLU A 363 -0.43 27.26 2.14
N GLY A 364 -1.21 26.49 2.88
CA GLY A 364 -0.77 25.98 4.19
C GLY A 364 0.39 24.99 4.11
N MET A 365 0.50 24.20 3.02
CA MET A 365 1.68 23.36 2.77
C MET A 365 2.91 24.23 2.45
N ILE A 366 2.74 25.30 1.66
CA ILE A 366 3.81 26.26 1.35
C ILE A 366 4.30 26.95 2.63
N GLU A 367 3.40 27.42 3.49
CA GLU A 367 3.76 28.01 4.79
C GLU A 367 4.43 26.98 5.72
N THR A 368 4.05 25.71 5.65
CA THR A 368 4.73 24.62 6.36
C THR A 368 6.18 24.47 5.88
N CYS A 369 6.41 24.49 4.57
CA CYS A 369 7.76 24.45 3.99
C CYS A 369 8.61 25.64 4.47
N ARG A 370 8.03 26.84 4.47
CA ARG A 370 8.66 28.05 4.97
C ARG A 370 9.06 27.93 6.45
N TYR A 371 8.10 27.53 7.29
CA TYR A 371 8.35 27.34 8.72
C TYR A 371 9.49 26.34 8.96
N ALA A 372 9.44 25.18 8.27
CA ALA A 372 10.48 24.16 8.39
C ALA A 372 11.87 24.70 8.01
N ARG A 373 11.97 25.40 6.87
CA ARG A 373 13.22 25.94 6.36
C ARG A 373 13.80 27.02 7.30
N GLU A 374 12.97 27.98 7.73
CA GLU A 374 13.41 29.11 8.56
C GLU A 374 13.75 28.70 9.99
N ASN A 375 13.13 27.65 10.54
CA ASN A 375 13.34 27.22 11.92
C ASN A 375 14.21 25.95 12.06
N GLY A 376 14.84 25.49 10.98
CA GLY A 376 15.72 24.32 10.99
C GLY A 376 15.00 23.03 11.41
N VAL A 377 13.70 22.89 11.09
CA VAL A 377 12.94 21.68 11.38
C VAL A 377 13.12 20.67 10.27
N PRO A 378 13.63 19.45 10.53
CA PRO A 378 13.75 18.41 9.53
C PRO A 378 12.46 18.24 8.73
N CYS A 379 12.54 18.30 7.40
CA CYS A 379 11.37 18.26 6.53
C CYS A 379 11.61 17.37 5.30
N LEU A 380 10.62 16.52 4.99
CA LEU A 380 10.56 15.71 3.77
C LEU A 380 9.31 16.07 2.98
N GLY A 381 9.47 16.51 1.74
CA GLY A 381 8.39 16.75 0.78
C GLY A 381 8.30 15.63 -0.25
N ILE A 382 7.14 15.01 -0.39
CA ILE A 382 6.89 13.91 -1.33
C ILE A 382 5.95 14.38 -2.43
N CYS A 383 6.32 14.22 -3.69
CA CYS A 383 5.52 14.54 -4.87
C CYS A 383 4.98 15.98 -4.79
N LEU A 384 3.70 16.20 -4.48
CA LEU A 384 3.16 17.54 -4.22
C LEU A 384 3.97 18.29 -3.15
N GLY A 385 4.43 17.60 -2.10
CA GLY A 385 5.24 18.19 -1.04
C GLY A 385 6.54 18.78 -1.55
N MET A 386 7.25 18.10 -2.46
CA MET A 386 8.41 18.65 -3.15
C MET A 386 8.04 19.88 -3.98
N GLN A 387 6.92 19.82 -4.70
CA GLN A 387 6.44 20.95 -5.50
C GLN A 387 6.16 22.18 -4.62
N MET A 388 5.59 21.99 -3.44
CA MET A 388 5.38 23.07 -2.46
C MET A 388 6.70 23.64 -1.94
N MET A 389 7.72 22.80 -1.72
CA MET A 389 9.07 23.27 -1.37
C MET A 389 9.67 24.17 -2.47
N VAL A 390 9.51 23.78 -3.73
CA VAL A 390 10.00 24.56 -4.88
C VAL A 390 9.25 25.89 -4.99
N ILE A 391 7.93 25.89 -4.84
CA ILE A 391 7.12 27.12 -4.87
C ILE A 391 7.48 28.04 -3.71
N GLU A 392 7.59 27.52 -2.49
CA GLU A 392 8.00 28.28 -1.31
C GLU A 392 9.35 28.97 -1.53
N TYR A 393 10.34 28.17 -1.99
CA TYR A 393 11.71 28.67 -2.22
C TYR A 393 11.73 29.75 -3.30
N SER A 394 10.97 29.55 -4.36
CA SER A 394 10.81 30.53 -5.44
C SER A 394 10.23 31.84 -4.93
N ARG A 395 9.17 31.81 -4.12
CA ARG A 395 8.51 33.00 -3.58
C ARG A 395 9.39 33.73 -2.54
N ASN A 396 9.89 32.99 -1.56
CA ASN A 396 10.46 33.58 -0.35
C ASN A 396 11.98 33.77 -0.42
N VAL A 397 12.70 32.94 -1.18
CA VAL A 397 14.17 33.08 -1.36
C VAL A 397 14.51 33.76 -2.68
N CYS A 398 13.99 33.27 -3.82
CA CYS A 398 14.27 33.84 -5.13
C CYS A 398 13.46 35.12 -5.43
N LYS A 399 12.50 35.50 -4.60
CA LYS A 399 11.63 36.68 -4.75
C LYS A 399 10.82 36.69 -6.07
N LEU A 400 10.45 35.52 -6.56
CA LEU A 400 9.55 35.38 -7.71
C LEU A 400 8.11 35.55 -7.21
N GLU A 401 7.57 36.74 -7.32
CA GLU A 401 6.22 37.06 -6.84
C GLU A 401 5.17 36.18 -7.48
N ASN A 402 4.30 35.61 -6.66
CA ASN A 402 3.20 34.73 -7.09
C ASN A 402 3.64 33.48 -7.86
N ALA A 403 4.89 33.01 -7.67
CA ALA A 403 5.32 31.72 -8.23
C ALA A 403 4.37 30.60 -7.78
N THR A 404 3.95 29.74 -8.72
CA THR A 404 2.96 28.69 -8.45
C THR A 404 3.13 27.51 -9.40
N SER A 405 2.21 26.54 -9.34
CA SER A 405 2.06 25.43 -10.28
C SER A 405 1.06 25.79 -11.38
N GLY A 406 1.31 25.38 -12.61
CA GLY A 406 0.35 25.42 -13.70
C GLY A 406 -0.92 24.56 -13.42
N GLU A 407 -0.86 23.65 -12.44
CA GLU A 407 -2.04 22.92 -11.95
C GLU A 407 -3.03 23.85 -11.24
N PHE A 408 -2.54 24.88 -10.56
CA PHE A 408 -3.37 25.77 -9.73
C PHE A 408 -3.78 27.04 -10.47
N ASP A 409 -2.89 27.54 -11.32
CA ASP A 409 -3.14 28.71 -12.18
C ASP A 409 -2.38 28.57 -13.52
N GLU A 410 -3.13 28.23 -14.56
CA GLU A 410 -2.60 28.08 -15.93
C GLU A 410 -2.06 29.39 -16.52
N ASN A 411 -2.49 30.54 -16.00
CA ASN A 411 -2.13 31.88 -16.49
C ASN A 411 -1.04 32.55 -15.64
N ALA A 412 -0.54 31.88 -14.61
CA ALA A 412 0.46 32.44 -13.73
C ALA A 412 1.74 32.84 -14.50
N LYS A 413 2.33 33.99 -14.13
CA LYS A 413 3.57 34.48 -14.71
C LYS A 413 4.75 33.54 -14.43
N HIS A 414 4.85 33.03 -13.22
CA HIS A 414 5.94 32.18 -12.77
C HIS A 414 5.41 30.77 -12.41
N LYS A 415 5.26 29.94 -13.44
CA LYS A 415 4.92 28.51 -13.29
C LYS A 415 6.18 27.71 -13.05
N VAL A 416 6.62 27.65 -11.79
CA VAL A 416 7.83 26.92 -11.40
C VAL A 416 7.64 25.40 -11.37
N ILE A 417 6.37 24.99 -11.40
CA ILE A 417 5.90 23.62 -11.63
C ILE A 417 4.93 23.69 -12.81
N ASP A 418 5.12 22.85 -13.84
CA ASP A 418 4.28 22.86 -15.04
C ASP A 418 4.08 21.43 -15.59
N LEU A 419 3.21 21.28 -16.57
CA LEU A 419 2.98 20.01 -17.28
C LEU A 419 4.23 19.51 -17.98
N MET A 420 4.44 18.20 -17.96
CA MET A 420 5.43 17.57 -18.85
C MET A 420 5.12 17.90 -20.32
N PRO A 421 6.14 18.14 -21.17
CA PRO A 421 5.93 18.48 -22.58
C PRO A 421 5.04 17.47 -23.32
N GLU A 422 5.18 16.18 -23.00
CA GLU A 422 4.42 15.10 -23.64
C GLU A 422 2.95 15.05 -23.21
N GLN A 423 2.55 15.80 -22.17
CA GLN A 423 1.18 15.80 -21.63
C GLN A 423 0.34 17.02 -22.04
N LYS A 424 0.89 17.94 -22.85
CA LYS A 424 0.21 19.19 -23.23
C LYS A 424 -0.99 19.01 -24.17
N ASN A 425 -1.24 17.82 -24.75
CA ASN A 425 -2.28 17.57 -25.75
C ASN A 425 -3.12 16.29 -25.50
N ILE A 426 -3.45 15.97 -24.24
CA ILE A 426 -4.16 14.74 -23.93
C ILE A 426 -5.58 15.01 -23.42
N ASP A 427 -6.60 14.57 -24.21
CA ASP A 427 -8.04 14.74 -23.90
C ASP A 427 -8.54 13.80 -22.78
N LYS A 428 -7.90 12.65 -22.56
CA LYS A 428 -8.30 11.68 -21.53
C LYS A 428 -7.41 11.79 -20.30
N LYS A 429 -7.97 12.20 -19.16
CA LYS A 429 -7.22 12.38 -17.89
C LYS A 429 -6.78 11.08 -17.21
N GLY A 430 -7.44 9.95 -17.42
CA GLY A 430 -7.09 8.65 -16.86
C GLY A 430 -5.91 8.00 -17.59
N GLY A 431 -4.95 7.42 -16.87
CA GLY A 431 -3.81 6.70 -17.43
C GLY A 431 -2.74 7.57 -18.12
N THR A 432 -2.73 8.90 -17.87
CA THR A 432 -1.81 9.85 -18.51
C THR A 432 -0.74 10.40 -17.56
N MET A 433 -0.71 9.94 -16.32
CA MET A 433 0.31 10.29 -15.36
C MET A 433 1.61 9.50 -15.62
N ARG A 434 2.71 10.00 -15.11
CA ARG A 434 3.93 9.22 -14.96
C ARG A 434 3.71 8.23 -13.81
N LEU A 435 3.59 6.94 -14.16
CA LEU A 435 3.19 5.88 -13.25
C LEU A 435 4.24 4.76 -13.23
N GLY A 436 4.57 4.28 -12.02
CA GLY A 436 5.50 3.16 -11.83
C GLY A 436 6.93 3.57 -11.58
N ALA A 437 7.84 2.62 -11.67
CA ALA A 437 9.24 2.81 -11.34
C ALA A 437 10.01 3.45 -12.51
N TYR A 438 10.72 4.54 -12.19
CA TYR A 438 11.62 5.22 -13.11
C TYR A 438 13.00 5.40 -12.48
N PRO A 439 14.06 5.38 -13.30
CA PRO A 439 15.41 5.61 -12.82
C PRO A 439 15.64 7.09 -12.48
N CYS A 440 16.45 7.34 -11.46
CA CYS A 440 16.92 8.65 -11.07
C CYS A 440 18.42 8.58 -10.78
N VAL A 441 19.18 9.57 -11.31
CA VAL A 441 20.61 9.72 -11.08
C VAL A 441 20.82 10.77 -9.99
N LEU A 442 21.43 10.36 -8.88
CA LEU A 442 21.70 11.21 -7.73
C LEU A 442 23.05 11.92 -7.85
N LYS A 443 23.08 13.18 -7.45
CA LYS A 443 24.30 13.99 -7.43
C LYS A 443 25.15 13.64 -6.21
N GLU A 444 26.41 13.27 -6.43
CA GLU A 444 27.38 13.01 -5.36
C GLU A 444 27.55 14.22 -4.43
N GLY A 445 27.83 13.95 -3.16
CA GLY A 445 28.00 14.99 -2.15
C GLY A 445 26.70 15.57 -1.58
N THR A 446 25.54 15.10 -2.05
CA THR A 446 24.22 15.49 -1.54
C THR A 446 23.78 14.57 -0.38
N ARG A 447 22.80 15.07 0.42
CA ARG A 447 22.22 14.27 1.51
C ARG A 447 21.48 13.05 0.98
N ILE A 448 20.75 13.24 -0.12
CA ILE A 448 19.99 12.14 -0.71
C ILE A 448 20.92 11.06 -1.25
N TYR A 449 22.04 11.44 -1.91
CA TYR A 449 23.07 10.48 -2.30
C TYR A 449 23.64 9.72 -1.09
N SER A 450 23.96 10.46 -0.01
CA SER A 450 24.47 9.85 1.22
C SER A 450 23.45 8.91 1.89
N ALA A 451 22.15 9.18 1.75
CA ALA A 451 21.08 8.36 2.31
C ALA A 451 20.93 7.01 1.58
N TYR A 452 21.02 7.01 0.26
CA TYR A 452 20.94 5.81 -0.57
C TYR A 452 22.27 5.05 -0.65
N GLY A 453 23.39 5.77 -0.77
CA GLY A 453 24.72 5.20 -0.98
C GLY A 453 24.95 4.69 -2.41
N GLU A 454 24.12 5.10 -3.35
CA GLU A 454 24.12 4.67 -4.76
C GLU A 454 23.90 5.88 -5.66
N THR A 455 24.52 5.90 -6.85
CA THR A 455 24.35 6.98 -7.82
C THR A 455 23.04 6.83 -8.62
N GLU A 456 22.67 5.61 -8.96
CA GLU A 456 21.45 5.32 -9.70
C GLU A 456 20.44 4.61 -8.80
N ILE A 457 19.25 5.16 -8.72
CA ILE A 457 18.12 4.60 -7.98
C ILE A 457 16.92 4.43 -8.91
N SER A 458 15.95 3.65 -8.48
CA SER A 458 14.68 3.50 -9.19
C SER A 458 13.54 3.63 -8.21
N GLU A 459 12.64 4.59 -8.45
CA GLU A 459 11.55 4.91 -7.52
C GLU A 459 10.21 5.01 -8.25
N ARG A 460 9.10 4.80 -7.51
CA ARG A 460 7.73 4.81 -8.07
C ARG A 460 7.18 6.22 -8.13
N HIS A 461 6.57 6.56 -9.26
CA HIS A 461 5.96 7.85 -9.55
C HIS A 461 4.44 7.73 -9.68
N ARG A 462 3.76 8.84 -9.35
CA ARG A 462 2.32 9.04 -9.56
C ARG A 462 2.03 10.53 -9.66
N HIS A 463 2.39 11.16 -10.79
CA HIS A 463 2.17 12.59 -10.97
C HIS A 463 2.11 12.97 -12.46
N ARG A 464 1.62 14.20 -12.71
CA ARG A 464 1.51 14.79 -14.05
C ARG A 464 2.37 16.04 -14.20
N TYR A 465 2.48 16.82 -13.14
CA TYR A 465 3.24 18.07 -13.12
C TYR A 465 4.66 17.82 -12.63
N GLU A 466 5.60 18.60 -13.19
CA GLU A 466 7.04 18.47 -12.97
C GLU A 466 7.66 19.82 -12.64
N PHE A 467 8.88 19.80 -12.11
CA PHE A 467 9.73 20.97 -11.97
C PHE A 467 9.97 21.64 -13.34
N ASN A 468 9.70 22.95 -13.46
CA ASN A 468 9.91 23.68 -14.70
C ASN A 468 11.39 24.07 -14.87
N ASN A 469 12.02 23.54 -15.92
CA ASN A 469 13.43 23.69 -16.21
C ASN A 469 13.88 25.14 -16.45
N ASP A 470 12.98 26.04 -16.84
CA ASP A 470 13.29 27.46 -17.04
C ASP A 470 13.77 28.15 -15.74
N TYR A 471 13.44 27.55 -14.59
CA TYR A 471 13.81 28.07 -13.28
C TYR A 471 15.02 27.37 -12.64
N ARG A 472 15.66 26.40 -13.31
CA ARG A 472 16.81 25.65 -12.76
C ARG A 472 17.92 26.56 -12.27
N GLN A 473 18.33 27.53 -13.11
CA GLN A 473 19.48 28.39 -12.82
C GLN A 473 19.20 29.27 -11.61
N ILE A 474 18.08 30.01 -11.62
CA ILE A 474 17.76 30.95 -10.53
C ILE A 474 17.60 30.25 -9.18
N LEU A 475 16.99 29.06 -9.16
CA LEU A 475 16.81 28.28 -7.94
C LEU A 475 18.15 27.72 -7.42
N SER A 476 19.00 27.23 -8.31
CA SER A 476 20.33 26.71 -7.95
C SER A 476 21.24 27.79 -7.45
N ASP A 477 21.29 28.95 -8.11
CA ASP A 477 22.11 30.11 -7.69
C ASP A 477 21.66 30.66 -6.33
N SER A 478 20.37 30.48 -6.00
CA SER A 478 19.81 30.88 -4.71
C SER A 478 20.02 29.82 -3.60
N GLY A 479 20.64 28.66 -3.90
CA GLY A 479 21.02 27.63 -2.91
C GLY A 479 20.09 26.42 -2.82
N LEU A 480 19.09 26.28 -3.71
CA LEU A 480 18.33 25.05 -3.85
C LEU A 480 19.12 24.06 -4.70
N THR A 481 19.61 22.99 -4.10
CA THR A 481 20.37 21.96 -4.81
C THR A 481 19.43 21.01 -5.53
N LEU A 482 19.58 20.88 -6.86
CA LEU A 482 18.94 19.83 -7.64
C LEU A 482 19.77 18.55 -7.45
N SER A 483 19.33 17.71 -6.56
CA SER A 483 20.12 16.59 -6.03
C SER A 483 19.90 15.27 -6.76
N GLY A 484 18.92 15.19 -7.67
CA GLY A 484 18.65 14.03 -8.52
C GLY A 484 17.87 14.41 -9.77
N THR A 485 18.19 13.73 -10.87
CA THR A 485 17.55 13.96 -12.18
C THR A 485 17.23 12.63 -12.87
N SER A 486 16.34 12.66 -13.88
CA SER A 486 16.25 11.57 -14.84
C SER A 486 17.60 11.31 -15.53
N PRO A 487 17.87 10.09 -16.06
CA PRO A 487 19.16 9.76 -16.67
C PRO A 487 19.57 10.68 -17.84
N ASP A 488 18.60 11.22 -18.56
CA ASP A 488 18.83 12.21 -19.64
C ASP A 488 19.00 13.64 -19.11
N GLY A 489 18.92 13.85 -17.80
CA GLY A 489 19.06 15.14 -17.13
C GLY A 489 17.88 16.10 -17.29
N LYS A 490 16.80 15.69 -17.97
CA LYS A 490 15.69 16.60 -18.30
C LYS A 490 14.73 16.85 -17.14
N LEU A 491 14.44 15.84 -16.34
CA LEU A 491 13.50 15.94 -15.23
C LEU A 491 14.26 16.09 -13.91
N VAL A 492 13.81 16.98 -13.04
CA VAL A 492 14.32 17.15 -11.68
C VAL A 492 13.50 16.27 -10.76
N GLU A 493 14.14 15.22 -10.23
CA GLU A 493 13.50 14.21 -9.39
C GLU A 493 13.61 14.53 -7.89
N THR A 494 14.66 15.24 -7.50
CA THR A 494 14.88 15.59 -6.10
C THR A 494 15.52 16.96 -5.93
N VAL A 495 15.16 17.62 -4.83
CA VAL A 495 15.72 18.91 -4.41
C VAL A 495 16.10 18.87 -2.94
N GLU A 496 17.12 19.64 -2.55
CA GLU A 496 17.50 19.80 -1.16
C GLU A 496 18.14 21.15 -0.85
N VAL A 497 18.05 21.58 0.42
CA VAL A 497 18.83 22.71 0.95
C VAL A 497 19.93 22.12 1.82
N THR A 498 21.17 22.10 1.30
CA THR A 498 22.31 21.42 1.92
C THR A 498 22.76 22.04 3.24
N SER A 499 22.54 23.34 3.44
CA SER A 499 22.82 24.05 4.71
C SER A 499 21.81 23.73 5.82
N HIS A 500 20.63 23.20 5.48
CA HIS A 500 19.59 22.85 6.44
C HIS A 500 19.86 21.47 7.08
N PRO A 501 19.47 21.20 8.35
CA PRO A 501 19.64 19.87 8.98
C PRO A 501 19.08 18.71 8.16
N TYR A 502 17.87 18.83 7.63
CA TYR A 502 17.26 17.93 6.65
C TYR A 502 16.09 18.64 5.97
N TYR A 503 16.27 19.09 4.74
CA TYR A 503 15.22 19.71 3.92
C TYR A 503 15.34 19.10 2.53
N VAL A 504 14.59 18.03 2.30
CA VAL A 504 14.68 17.18 1.11
C VAL A 504 13.30 17.02 0.50
N GLY A 505 13.21 17.21 -0.81
CA GLY A 505 12.02 16.95 -1.61
C GLY A 505 12.29 15.89 -2.67
N CYS A 506 11.32 15.01 -2.93
CA CYS A 506 11.37 14.05 -4.02
C CYS A 506 10.05 14.04 -4.80
N GLN A 507 10.13 13.95 -6.14
CA GLN A 507 8.95 13.89 -7.01
C GLN A 507 8.29 12.52 -7.01
N PHE A 508 9.07 11.49 -6.76
CA PHE A 508 8.60 10.11 -6.60
C PHE A 508 8.00 9.84 -5.21
N HIS A 509 7.42 8.66 -5.04
CA HIS A 509 6.75 8.19 -3.84
C HIS A 509 7.58 7.11 -3.10
N PRO A 510 8.55 7.50 -2.25
CA PRO A 510 9.43 6.56 -1.54
C PRO A 510 8.69 5.67 -0.54
N GLU A 511 7.50 6.08 -0.08
CA GLU A 511 6.66 5.32 0.84
C GLU A 511 6.25 3.96 0.27
N PHE A 512 6.06 3.85 -1.05
CA PHE A 512 5.64 2.60 -1.69
C PHE A 512 6.73 1.52 -1.67
N LYS A 513 8.00 1.91 -1.56
CA LYS A 513 9.14 0.96 -1.50
C LYS A 513 9.64 0.71 -0.08
N SER A 514 9.10 1.40 0.93
CA SER A 514 9.47 1.16 2.33
C SER A 514 8.93 -0.19 2.82
N ARG A 515 9.74 -0.89 3.60
CA ARG A 515 9.38 -2.15 4.26
C ARG A 515 9.65 -2.03 5.76
N PRO A 516 8.90 -2.70 6.63
CA PRO A 516 9.06 -2.57 8.08
C PRO A 516 10.45 -3.02 8.56
N ASP A 517 11.01 -4.06 7.95
CA ASP A 517 12.33 -4.62 8.20
C ASP A 517 13.44 -4.02 7.32
N LYS A 518 13.07 -3.21 6.31
CA LYS A 518 13.98 -2.49 5.41
C LYS A 518 13.43 -1.10 5.12
N ALA A 519 13.59 -0.20 6.08
CA ALA A 519 13.11 1.18 5.98
C ALA A 519 13.71 1.90 4.77
N HIS A 520 12.88 2.64 4.04
CA HIS A 520 13.35 3.46 2.93
C HIS A 520 14.32 4.54 3.41
N PRO A 521 15.44 4.80 2.70
CA PRO A 521 16.49 5.71 3.13
C PRO A 521 16.00 7.10 3.53
N LEU A 522 15.13 7.73 2.74
CA LEU A 522 14.65 9.09 3.01
C LEU A 522 13.86 9.20 4.31
N PHE A 523 13.02 8.21 4.62
CA PHE A 523 12.29 8.17 5.88
C PHE A 523 13.22 7.92 7.06
N ARG A 524 14.17 6.99 6.92
CA ARG A 524 15.17 6.72 7.95
C ARG A 524 15.98 7.97 8.29
N GLU A 525 16.43 8.73 7.29
CA GLU A 525 17.24 9.93 7.52
C GLU A 525 16.39 11.10 8.07
N LEU A 526 15.12 11.26 7.66
CA LEU A 526 14.18 12.19 8.31
C LEU A 526 14.07 11.89 9.81
N ILE A 527 13.80 10.63 10.18
CA ILE A 527 13.71 10.25 11.60
C ILE A 527 15.04 10.43 12.31
N ARG A 528 16.17 10.11 11.68
CA ARG A 528 17.51 10.34 12.25
C ARG A 528 17.77 11.80 12.57
N ALA A 529 17.40 12.71 11.66
CA ALA A 529 17.52 14.14 11.86
C ALA A 529 16.59 14.64 12.98
N SER A 530 15.37 14.11 13.04
CA SER A 530 14.36 14.45 14.05
C SER A 530 14.73 13.98 15.46
N LEU A 531 15.48 12.89 15.60
CA LEU A 531 15.97 12.39 16.90
C LEU A 531 17.13 13.22 17.47
N LYS A 532 17.77 14.08 16.68
CA LYS A 532 18.86 14.97 17.11
C LYS A 532 18.36 16.32 17.63
N LYS A 533 17.12 16.64 17.41
CA LYS A 533 16.43 17.86 17.84
C LYS A 533 15.74 17.63 19.19
#